data_dfe6a2149a269f11f44dc0d9cae57c88
#
_entry.id   dfe6a2149a269f11f44dc0d9cae57c88
#
_cell.length_a   1.000
_cell.length_b   1.000
_cell.length_c   1.000
_cell.angle_alpha   90.00
_cell.angle_beta   90.00
_cell.angle_gamma   90.00
#
_symmetry.space_group_name_H-M   'P 1'
#
loop_
_entity.id
_entity.type
_entity.pdbx_description
1 polymer ?
#
loop_
_entity_poly.entity_id
_entity_poly.type
_entity_poly.pdbx_seq_one_letter_code
_entity_poly.pdbx_strand_id
1 'polypeptide(L)'
;FSATSFILIFYKGRKNQFAKMNYHKVKCSNFEIANDQPFTLIAGPCQLENQDHAIKISTELKKITNELGINFIYKTSFDKANRTSLKGKRGLGLDKSLPIFDKIRNEVGVPVLTDIHTTEQCSIVANHVDVLQIPAFLCRQTDLIIAAAKTGKIINVKKGQFLAPWDMANVIKKIQDSGN
;
A
#
# COMPACT_ATOMS: atom_id res chain seq x y z
N PHE A 1 -11.99 15.35 -11.77
CA PHE A 1 -11.04 15.48 -10.65
C PHE A 1 -11.22 14.27 -9.76
N SER A 2 -10.27 13.32 -9.83
CA SER A 2 -10.28 12.11 -9.00
C SER A 2 -9.60 12.43 -7.67
N ALA A 3 -10.33 12.30 -6.57
CA ALA A 3 -9.81 12.51 -5.23
C ALA A 3 -8.71 11.48 -4.91
N THR A 4 -7.50 11.95 -4.71
CA THR A 4 -6.39 11.18 -4.18
C THR A 4 -6.67 10.88 -2.71
N SER A 5 -6.89 9.62 -2.35
CA SER A 5 -7.12 9.23 -0.95
C SER A 5 -5.80 9.29 -0.19
N PHE A 6 -5.63 10.30 0.64
CA PHE A 6 -4.56 10.37 1.64
C PHE A 6 -5.03 9.64 2.90
N ILE A 7 -4.26 8.66 3.37
CA ILE A 7 -4.44 8.12 4.71
C ILE A 7 -3.33 8.73 5.57
N LEU A 8 -3.68 9.76 6.30
CA LEU A 8 -2.84 10.39 7.30
C LEU A 8 -3.30 9.88 8.67
N ILE A 9 -2.51 9.06 9.34
CA ILE A 9 -2.77 8.73 10.74
C ILE A 9 -1.87 9.63 11.59
N PHE A 10 -2.41 10.78 12.05
CA PHE A 10 -1.78 11.59 13.09
C PHE A 10 -2.39 11.24 14.45
N TYR A 11 -1.56 10.82 15.38
CA TYR A 11 -1.87 10.85 16.79
C TYR A 11 -0.94 11.85 17.48
N LYS A 12 -1.46 13.02 17.84
CA LYS A 12 -0.73 14.02 18.63
C LYS A 12 -1.08 13.81 20.10
N GLY A 13 -0.35 12.94 20.78
CA GLY A 13 -0.47 12.72 22.22
C GLY A 13 0.19 13.85 23.04
N ARG A 14 -0.39 14.14 24.21
CA ARG A 14 0.12 15.11 25.17
C ARG A 14 1.56 14.78 25.61
N LYS A 15 2.42 15.78 25.62
CA LYS A 15 3.76 15.71 26.24
C LYS A 15 3.58 15.38 27.73
N ASN A 16 4.26 14.33 28.21
CA ASN A 16 4.63 14.01 29.60
C ASN A 16 4.17 12.69 30.21
N GLN A 17 4.02 11.61 29.41
CA GLN A 17 4.04 10.25 29.97
C GLN A 17 4.48 9.24 28.88
N PHE A 18 5.70 9.40 28.33
CA PHE A 18 6.26 8.37 27.46
C PHE A 18 7.14 7.43 28.28
N ALA A 19 6.54 6.40 28.90
CA ALA A 19 7.21 5.14 29.03
C ALA A 19 7.72 4.76 27.61
N LYS A 20 8.93 4.20 27.48
CA LYS A 20 9.50 3.74 26.20
C LYS A 20 8.45 2.90 25.46
N MET A 21 7.67 3.52 24.57
CA MET A 21 6.78 2.78 23.67
C MET A 21 7.68 2.13 22.63
N ASN A 22 7.77 0.81 22.66
CA ASN A 22 8.41 0.06 21.59
C ASN A 22 7.50 0.16 20.37
N TYR A 23 7.87 1.03 19.43
CA TYR A 23 7.20 1.13 18.15
C TYR A 23 7.63 -0.03 17.26
N HIS A 24 6.65 -0.73 16.68
CA HIS A 24 6.92 -1.70 15.62
C HIS A 24 7.43 -0.95 14.39
N LYS A 25 8.54 -1.41 13.86
CA LYS A 25 9.18 -0.84 12.67
C LYS A 25 8.98 -1.79 11.48
N VAL A 26 8.52 -1.27 10.38
CA VAL A 26 8.37 -2.01 9.12
C VAL A 26 9.45 -1.53 8.16
N LYS A 27 10.36 -2.43 7.79
CA LYS A 27 11.43 -2.12 6.84
C LYS A 27 10.89 -2.14 5.41
N CYS A 28 11.03 -1.04 4.70
CA CYS A 28 10.66 -0.90 3.29
C CYS A 28 11.87 -0.40 2.49
N SER A 29 12.46 -1.27 1.67
CA SER A 29 13.65 -0.93 0.89
C SER A 29 14.79 -0.38 1.79
N ASN A 30 15.15 0.88 1.65
CA ASN A 30 16.24 1.55 2.39
C ASN A 30 15.76 2.42 3.56
N PHE A 31 14.48 2.40 3.91
CA PHE A 31 13.92 3.16 5.04
C PHE A 31 13.00 2.30 5.92
N GLU A 32 12.66 2.83 7.08
CA GLU A 32 11.73 2.23 8.04
C GLU A 32 10.46 3.08 8.16
N ILE A 33 9.32 2.40 8.29
CA ILE A 33 8.01 3.00 8.54
C ILE A 33 7.64 2.71 9.99
N ALA A 34 7.50 3.74 10.82
CA ALA A 34 7.05 3.65 12.22
C ALA A 34 6.54 5.01 12.71
N ASN A 35 5.88 5.03 13.87
CA ASN A 35 5.33 6.27 14.43
C ASN A 35 6.40 7.24 14.96
N ASP A 36 7.61 6.77 15.18
CA ASP A 36 8.79 7.56 15.61
C ASP A 36 9.73 7.91 14.43
N GLN A 37 9.41 7.49 13.23
CA GLN A 37 10.19 7.74 12.02
C GLN A 37 9.64 8.93 11.20
N PRO A 38 10.45 9.50 10.30
CA PRO A 38 9.98 10.51 9.36
C PRO A 38 8.79 10.03 8.55
N PHE A 39 7.98 10.98 8.13
CA PHE A 39 6.78 10.72 7.31
C PHE A 39 7.13 9.96 6.02
N THR A 40 6.32 8.95 5.69
CA THR A 40 6.41 8.21 4.44
C THR A 40 5.17 8.50 3.59
N LEU A 41 5.38 8.98 2.37
CA LEU A 41 4.31 9.24 1.40
C LEU A 41 4.01 8.00 0.57
N ILE A 42 2.75 7.57 0.56
CA ILE A 42 2.23 6.58 -0.39
C ILE A 42 1.34 7.35 -1.38
N ALA A 43 1.79 7.49 -2.62
CA ALA A 43 1.09 8.29 -3.63
C ALA A 43 1.25 7.75 -5.05
N GLY A 44 0.30 8.12 -5.93
CA GLY A 44 0.26 7.75 -7.33
C GLY A 44 -1.15 7.85 -7.91
N PRO A 45 -1.33 7.56 -9.20
CA PRO A 45 -2.64 7.62 -9.84
C PRO A 45 -3.59 6.56 -9.28
N CYS A 46 -4.87 6.89 -9.22
CA CYS A 46 -5.90 6.02 -8.66
C CYS A 46 -5.90 4.63 -9.30
N GLN A 47 -5.71 4.58 -10.62
CA GLN A 47 -5.63 3.34 -11.41
C GLN A 47 -4.47 3.42 -12.40
N LEU A 48 -3.92 2.28 -12.76
CA LEU A 48 -2.91 2.17 -13.80
C LEU A 48 -3.59 2.30 -15.18
N GLU A 49 -3.24 3.36 -15.91
CA GLU A 49 -3.83 3.66 -17.22
C GLU A 49 -2.96 3.17 -18.38
N ASN A 50 -1.66 3.43 -18.31
CA ASN A 50 -0.64 2.95 -19.25
C ASN A 50 0.75 3.09 -18.64
N GLN A 51 1.75 2.52 -19.32
CA GLN A 51 3.13 2.50 -18.84
C GLN A 51 3.75 3.90 -18.78
N ASP A 52 3.60 4.70 -19.85
CA ASP A 52 4.27 5.99 -19.95
C ASP A 52 3.76 6.96 -18.87
N HIS A 53 2.46 6.96 -18.64
CA HIS A 53 1.85 7.73 -17.55
C HIS A 53 2.38 7.28 -16.19
N ALA A 54 2.48 5.97 -15.95
CA ALA A 54 2.98 5.43 -14.68
C ALA A 54 4.45 5.82 -14.43
N ILE A 55 5.32 5.67 -15.42
CA ILE A 55 6.73 6.07 -15.33
C ILE A 55 6.87 7.57 -15.12
N LYS A 56 6.15 8.40 -15.90
CA LYS A 56 6.17 9.85 -15.74
C LYS A 56 5.77 10.27 -14.32
N ILE A 57 4.64 9.80 -13.81
CA ILE A 57 4.14 10.20 -12.49
C ILE A 57 5.05 9.68 -11.37
N SER A 58 5.53 8.44 -11.45
CA SER A 58 6.44 7.91 -10.43
C SER A 58 7.78 8.67 -10.39
N THR A 59 8.32 9.07 -11.54
CA THR A 59 9.54 9.87 -11.65
C THR A 59 9.37 11.26 -11.05
N GLU A 60 8.28 11.96 -11.38
CA GLU A 60 8.00 13.30 -10.84
C GLU A 60 7.78 13.25 -9.32
N LEU A 61 7.00 12.27 -8.83
CA LEU A 61 6.79 12.11 -7.39
C LEU A 61 8.10 11.78 -6.66
N LYS A 62 8.96 10.92 -7.23
CA LYS A 62 10.28 10.64 -6.67
C LYS A 62 11.13 11.90 -6.56
N LYS A 63 11.15 12.73 -7.62
CA LYS A 63 11.89 13.99 -7.62
C LYS A 63 11.42 14.91 -6.50
N ILE A 64 10.11 15.17 -6.42
CA ILE A 64 9.51 16.05 -5.39
C ILE A 64 9.81 15.53 -3.98
N THR A 65 9.63 14.23 -3.75
CA THR A 65 9.85 13.64 -2.42
C THR A 65 11.32 13.64 -2.02
N ASN A 66 12.25 13.46 -2.97
CA ASN A 66 13.69 13.59 -2.70
C ASN A 66 14.08 15.04 -2.33
N GLU A 67 13.54 16.04 -3.03
CA GLU A 67 13.77 17.46 -2.72
C GLU A 67 13.25 17.82 -1.32
N LEU A 68 12.17 17.18 -0.88
CA LEU A 68 11.56 17.39 0.43
C LEU A 68 12.13 16.49 1.55
N GLY A 69 13.02 15.55 1.22
CA GLY A 69 13.55 14.58 2.18
C GLY A 69 12.47 13.62 2.72
N ILE A 70 11.45 13.27 1.92
CA ILE A 70 10.32 12.43 2.30
C ILE A 70 10.51 11.03 1.72
N ASN A 71 10.33 9.99 2.54
CA ASN A 71 10.27 8.61 2.06
C ASN A 71 9.05 8.40 1.15
N PHE A 72 9.23 7.67 0.06
CA PHE A 72 8.20 7.53 -0.97
C PHE A 72 7.96 6.07 -1.37
N ILE A 73 6.68 5.71 -1.49
CA ILE A 73 6.20 4.46 -2.08
C ILE A 73 5.23 4.83 -3.19
N TYR A 74 5.54 4.42 -4.43
CA TYR A 74 4.63 4.61 -5.55
C TYR A 74 3.43 3.67 -5.43
N LYS A 75 2.22 4.21 -5.58
CA LYS A 75 0.98 3.44 -5.47
C LYS A 75 0.09 3.63 -6.68
N THR A 76 -0.36 2.52 -7.26
CA THR A 76 -1.46 2.51 -8.24
C THR A 76 -2.19 1.17 -8.18
N SER A 77 -3.45 1.13 -8.62
CA SER A 77 -4.22 -0.12 -8.69
C SER A 77 -4.25 -0.65 -10.12
N PHE A 78 -4.00 -1.93 -10.30
CA PHE A 78 -4.14 -2.58 -11.60
C PHE A 78 -5.62 -2.79 -11.99
N ASP A 79 -6.49 -2.87 -10.99
CA ASP A 79 -7.94 -3.02 -11.16
C ASP A 79 -8.69 -2.26 -10.07
N LYS A 80 -9.72 -1.55 -10.45
CA LYS A 80 -10.72 -0.93 -9.56
C LYS A 80 -11.93 -1.86 -9.43
N ALA A 81 -11.75 -2.97 -8.74
CA ALA A 81 -12.74 -4.04 -8.61
C ALA A 81 -14.07 -3.62 -7.98
N ASN A 82 -14.08 -2.50 -7.24
CA ASN A 82 -15.25 -1.98 -6.52
C ASN A 82 -15.89 -0.73 -7.15
N ARG A 83 -15.77 -0.57 -8.47
CA ARG A 83 -16.45 0.55 -9.16
C ARG A 83 -17.95 0.50 -8.93
N THR A 84 -18.57 1.66 -8.64
CA THR A 84 -20.03 1.79 -8.47
C THR A 84 -20.77 1.54 -9.78
N SER A 85 -20.21 2.02 -10.91
CA SER A 85 -20.81 1.80 -12.24
C SER A 85 -20.15 0.64 -12.98
N LEU A 86 -20.95 -0.24 -13.54
CA LEU A 86 -20.47 -1.32 -14.41
C LEU A 86 -19.65 -0.79 -15.62
N LYS A 87 -19.97 0.41 -16.10
CA LYS A 87 -19.29 1.07 -17.23
C LYS A 87 -18.02 1.82 -16.80
N GLY A 88 -17.71 1.86 -15.50
CA GLY A 88 -16.53 2.56 -14.96
C GLY A 88 -15.23 1.92 -15.43
N LYS A 89 -14.26 2.74 -15.84
CA LYS A 89 -12.91 2.24 -16.19
C LYS A 89 -12.27 1.60 -14.96
N ARG A 90 -11.75 0.39 -15.12
CA ARG A 90 -11.18 -0.40 -14.02
C ARG A 90 -9.65 -0.38 -13.96
N GLY A 91 -8.96 -0.06 -15.04
CA GLY A 91 -7.51 -0.13 -15.18
C GLY A 91 -7.08 -1.10 -16.28
N LEU A 92 -5.79 -1.46 -16.31
CA LEU A 92 -5.23 -2.35 -17.33
C LEU A 92 -5.49 -3.84 -17.07
N GLY A 93 -5.88 -4.20 -15.85
CA GLY A 93 -5.93 -5.59 -15.40
C GLY A 93 -4.57 -6.12 -14.93
N LEU A 94 -4.58 -7.32 -14.36
CA LEU A 94 -3.42 -7.90 -13.69
C LEU A 94 -2.23 -8.08 -14.64
N ASP A 95 -2.39 -8.91 -15.66
CA ASP A 95 -1.26 -9.38 -16.49
C ASP A 95 -0.48 -8.24 -17.18
N LYS A 96 -1.20 -7.20 -17.65
CA LYS A 96 -0.58 -6.04 -18.29
C LYS A 96 0.10 -5.10 -17.30
N SER A 97 -0.27 -5.18 -16.03
CA SER A 97 0.26 -4.29 -14.99
C SER A 97 1.55 -4.80 -14.36
N LEU A 98 1.74 -6.12 -14.27
CA LEU A 98 2.90 -6.72 -13.61
C LEU A 98 4.24 -6.23 -14.20
N PRO A 99 4.48 -6.26 -15.52
CA PRO A 99 5.75 -5.77 -16.09
C PRO A 99 5.94 -4.26 -15.89
N ILE A 100 4.86 -3.49 -15.77
CA ILE A 100 4.96 -2.04 -15.48
C ILE A 100 5.42 -1.81 -14.05
N PHE A 101 4.96 -2.60 -13.08
CA PHE A 101 5.46 -2.54 -11.70
C PHE A 101 6.95 -2.85 -11.62
N ASP A 102 7.41 -3.90 -12.30
CA ASP A 102 8.84 -4.24 -12.38
C ASP A 102 9.65 -3.09 -12.97
N LYS A 103 9.15 -2.48 -14.04
CA LYS A 103 9.81 -1.36 -14.69
C LYS A 103 9.94 -0.16 -13.76
N ILE A 104 8.89 0.18 -12.99
CA ILE A 104 8.96 1.27 -12.00
C ILE A 104 10.00 0.95 -10.92
N ARG A 105 10.02 -0.27 -10.40
CA ARG A 105 11.00 -0.70 -9.39
C ARG A 105 12.43 -0.61 -9.90
N ASN A 106 12.67 -1.07 -11.11
CA ASN A 106 14.02 -1.19 -11.68
C ASN A 106 14.54 0.12 -12.27
N GLU A 107 13.71 0.87 -13.02
CA GLU A 107 14.13 2.08 -13.73
C GLU A 107 13.95 3.35 -12.89
N VAL A 108 12.80 3.48 -12.21
CA VAL A 108 12.57 4.63 -11.33
C VAL A 108 13.22 4.41 -9.96
N GLY A 109 13.34 3.14 -9.51
CA GLY A 109 14.00 2.79 -8.27
C GLY A 109 13.25 3.26 -7.03
N VAL A 110 11.94 3.04 -7.00
CA VAL A 110 11.06 3.30 -5.84
C VAL A 110 10.28 2.05 -5.48
N PRO A 111 9.98 1.81 -4.20
CA PRO A 111 9.07 0.75 -3.80
C PRO A 111 7.69 0.94 -4.41
N VAL A 112 7.04 -0.17 -4.76
CA VAL A 112 5.71 -0.17 -5.40
C VAL A 112 4.70 -0.84 -4.51
N LEU A 113 3.51 -0.24 -4.45
CA LEU A 113 2.33 -0.75 -3.77
C LEU A 113 1.16 -0.87 -4.74
N THR A 114 0.48 -2.02 -4.71
CA THR A 114 -0.81 -2.20 -5.39
C THR A 114 -1.79 -2.98 -4.52
N ASP A 115 -3.07 -2.85 -4.80
CA ASP A 115 -4.12 -3.62 -4.11
C ASP A 115 -4.31 -5.01 -4.74
N ILE A 116 -4.71 -5.96 -3.90
CA ILE A 116 -5.08 -7.33 -4.26
C ILE A 116 -6.54 -7.57 -3.88
N HIS A 117 -7.24 -8.46 -4.61
CA HIS A 117 -8.67 -8.67 -4.43
C HIS A 117 -9.04 -10.14 -4.16
N THR A 118 -8.17 -11.09 -4.55
CA THR A 118 -8.38 -12.53 -4.33
C THR A 118 -7.12 -13.17 -3.76
N THR A 119 -7.26 -14.36 -3.20
CA THR A 119 -6.15 -15.13 -2.61
C THR A 119 -5.10 -15.52 -3.65
N GLU A 120 -5.53 -15.85 -4.88
CA GLU A 120 -4.66 -16.25 -5.99
C GLU A 120 -3.76 -15.09 -6.45
N GLN A 121 -4.25 -13.86 -6.39
CA GLN A 121 -3.48 -12.68 -6.75
C GLN A 121 -2.31 -12.41 -5.80
N CYS A 122 -2.40 -12.84 -4.53
CA CYS A 122 -1.38 -12.54 -3.53
C CYS A 122 0.02 -13.00 -3.95
N SER A 123 0.18 -14.28 -4.30
CA SER A 123 1.47 -14.85 -4.68
C SER A 123 1.99 -14.29 -6.01
N ILE A 124 1.11 -14.06 -6.97
CA ILE A 124 1.47 -13.51 -8.29
C ILE A 124 1.97 -12.09 -8.13
N VAL A 125 1.17 -11.22 -7.50
CA VAL A 125 1.49 -9.79 -7.35
C VAL A 125 2.71 -9.56 -6.47
N ALA A 126 2.91 -10.40 -5.44
CA ALA A 126 4.05 -10.31 -4.52
C ALA A 126 5.42 -10.37 -5.22
N ASN A 127 5.52 -11.01 -6.39
CA ASN A 127 6.77 -11.06 -7.15
C ASN A 127 7.12 -9.71 -7.81
N HIS A 128 6.14 -8.84 -8.00
CA HIS A 128 6.25 -7.60 -8.79
C HIS A 128 6.17 -6.32 -7.97
N VAL A 129 5.78 -6.41 -6.68
CA VAL A 129 5.65 -5.25 -5.80
C VAL A 129 6.31 -5.47 -4.44
N ASP A 130 6.46 -4.40 -3.66
CA ASP A 130 7.08 -4.42 -2.33
C ASP A 130 6.02 -4.43 -1.23
N VAL A 131 4.84 -3.88 -1.51
CA VAL A 131 3.74 -3.77 -0.56
C VAL A 131 2.44 -4.25 -1.21
N LEU A 132 1.75 -5.17 -0.56
CA LEU A 132 0.40 -5.60 -0.94
C LEU A 132 -0.64 -4.80 -0.13
N GLN A 133 -1.61 -4.21 -0.82
CA GLN A 133 -2.71 -3.52 -0.15
C GLN A 133 -3.98 -4.36 -0.15
N ILE A 134 -4.57 -4.52 1.03
CA ILE A 134 -5.91 -5.08 1.18
C ILE A 134 -6.92 -3.93 1.17
N PRO A 135 -7.87 -3.92 0.21
CA PRO A 135 -8.91 -2.89 0.13
C PRO A 135 -9.80 -2.84 1.37
N ALA A 136 -10.40 -1.66 1.62
CA ALA A 136 -11.20 -1.42 2.81
C ALA A 136 -12.37 -2.41 2.97
N PHE A 137 -13.07 -2.75 1.89
CA PHE A 137 -14.19 -3.69 1.94
C PHE A 137 -13.76 -5.13 2.24
N LEU A 138 -12.50 -5.48 1.99
CA LEU A 138 -11.94 -6.81 2.18
C LEU A 138 -11.09 -6.93 3.46
N CYS A 139 -11.02 -5.88 4.27
CA CYS A 139 -10.11 -5.82 5.42
C CYS A 139 -10.38 -6.86 6.53
N ARG A 140 -11.51 -7.53 6.50
CA ARG A 140 -11.85 -8.63 7.43
C ARG A 140 -11.82 -10.02 6.80
N GLN A 141 -11.58 -10.15 5.51
CA GLN A 141 -11.55 -11.45 4.80
C GLN A 141 -10.34 -12.26 5.24
N THR A 142 -10.57 -13.24 6.11
CA THR A 142 -9.50 -13.99 6.78
C THR A 142 -8.58 -14.69 5.78
N ASP A 143 -9.13 -15.38 4.79
CA ASP A 143 -8.35 -16.13 3.80
C ASP A 143 -7.47 -15.22 2.96
N LEU A 144 -7.97 -14.04 2.56
CA LEU A 144 -7.19 -13.04 1.83
C LEU A 144 -6.06 -12.47 2.69
N ILE A 145 -6.33 -12.18 3.97
CA ILE A 145 -5.32 -11.68 4.92
C ILE A 145 -4.20 -12.72 5.10
N ILE A 146 -4.56 -13.99 5.32
CA ILE A 146 -3.60 -15.08 5.49
C ILE A 146 -2.77 -15.28 4.21
N ALA A 147 -3.42 -15.30 3.05
CA ALA A 147 -2.74 -15.46 1.77
C ALA A 147 -1.74 -14.32 1.51
N ALA A 148 -2.13 -13.07 1.81
CA ALA A 148 -1.25 -11.92 1.69
C ALA A 148 -0.08 -12.02 2.67
N ALA A 149 -0.32 -12.33 3.94
CA ALA A 149 0.72 -12.47 4.97
C ALA A 149 1.76 -13.54 4.59
N LYS A 150 1.32 -14.70 4.09
CA LYS A 150 2.21 -15.79 3.67
C LYS A 150 3.16 -15.44 2.52
N THR A 151 2.95 -14.32 1.83
CA THR A 151 3.90 -13.84 0.81
C THR A 151 5.19 -13.26 1.39
N GLY A 152 5.21 -12.93 2.69
CA GLY A 152 6.33 -12.24 3.34
C GLY A 152 6.53 -10.79 2.89
N LYS A 153 5.60 -10.24 2.11
CA LYS A 153 5.63 -8.82 1.71
C LYS A 153 5.00 -7.94 2.79
N ILE A 154 5.33 -6.66 2.77
CA ILE A 154 4.66 -5.67 3.62
C ILE A 154 3.18 -5.64 3.27
N ILE A 155 2.33 -5.68 4.29
CA ILE A 155 0.88 -5.64 4.12
C ILE A 155 0.33 -4.30 4.60
N ASN A 156 -0.29 -3.56 3.69
CA ASN A 156 -1.01 -2.34 3.97
C ASN A 156 -2.52 -2.62 3.97
N VAL A 157 -3.15 -2.61 5.13
CA VAL A 157 -4.59 -2.85 5.22
C VAL A 157 -5.33 -1.52 5.31
N LYS A 158 -6.20 -1.24 4.36
CA LYS A 158 -7.13 -0.12 4.49
C LYS A 158 -8.23 -0.47 5.47
N LYS A 159 -8.35 0.31 6.54
CA LYS A 159 -9.45 0.14 7.50
C LYS A 159 -10.80 0.30 6.81
N GLY A 160 -11.68 -0.69 6.95
CA GLY A 160 -13.06 -0.57 6.49
C GLY A 160 -13.81 0.57 7.19
N GLN A 161 -14.69 1.25 6.47
CA GLN A 161 -15.51 2.33 7.01
C GLN A 161 -16.44 1.85 8.14
N PHE A 162 -16.77 0.57 8.12
CA PHE A 162 -17.61 -0.12 9.11
C PHE A 162 -16.86 -0.62 10.34
N LEU A 163 -15.52 -0.45 10.42
CA LEU A 163 -14.69 -0.85 11.57
C LEU A 163 -14.32 0.35 12.43
N ALA A 164 -14.38 0.17 13.74
CA ALA A 164 -13.74 1.08 14.67
C ALA A 164 -12.20 0.98 14.57
N PRO A 165 -11.44 2.05 14.84
CA PRO A 165 -9.98 2.02 14.72
C PRO A 165 -9.30 0.90 15.54
N TRP A 166 -9.80 0.64 16.75
CA TRP A 166 -9.24 -0.41 17.64
C TRP A 166 -9.49 -1.83 17.15
N ASP A 167 -10.53 -2.07 16.33
CA ASP A 167 -10.79 -3.39 15.74
C ASP A 167 -9.72 -3.83 14.75
N MET A 168 -8.91 -2.89 14.26
CA MET A 168 -7.77 -3.21 13.39
C MET A 168 -6.71 -4.05 14.11
N ALA A 169 -6.66 -4.04 15.43
CA ALA A 169 -5.78 -4.94 16.20
C ALA A 169 -6.02 -6.41 15.85
N ASN A 170 -7.28 -6.82 15.64
CA ASN A 170 -7.63 -8.19 15.25
C ASN A 170 -7.12 -8.53 13.83
N VAL A 171 -7.12 -7.56 12.92
CA VAL A 171 -6.58 -7.74 11.57
C VAL A 171 -5.06 -7.89 11.60
N ILE A 172 -4.39 -7.03 12.36
CA ILE A 172 -2.93 -7.10 12.59
C ILE A 172 -2.55 -8.45 13.21
N LYS A 173 -3.29 -8.89 14.23
CA LYS A 173 -3.05 -10.19 14.86
C LYS A 173 -3.14 -11.35 13.86
N LYS A 174 -4.11 -11.35 12.94
CA LYS A 174 -4.19 -12.38 11.89
C LYS A 174 -2.95 -12.40 10.99
N ILE A 175 -2.42 -11.23 10.64
CA ILE A 175 -1.20 -11.11 9.83
C ILE A 175 -0.01 -11.70 10.60
N GLN A 176 0.19 -11.27 11.85
CA GLN A 176 1.28 -11.73 12.71
C GLN A 176 1.20 -13.24 12.99
N ASP A 177 0.03 -13.76 13.32
CA ASP A 177 -0.19 -15.20 13.59
C ASP A 177 0.01 -16.04 12.29
N SER A 178 0.03 -15.42 11.13
CA SER A 178 0.32 -16.05 9.83
C SER A 178 1.81 -16.01 9.45
N GLY A 179 2.67 -15.48 10.32
CA GLY A 179 4.13 -15.47 10.15
C GLY A 179 4.71 -14.24 9.42
N ASN A 180 3.96 -13.13 9.40
CA ASN A 180 4.42 -11.87 8.78
C ASN A 180 4.71 -10.78 9.81
#